data_4e3be0c29f07df3a9e29cd564f2e4a6e
#
_entry.id   4e3be0c29f07df3a9e29cd564f2e4a6e
#
_cell.length_a   1.000
_cell.length_b   1.000
_cell.length_c   1.000
_cell.angle_alpha   90.00
_cell.angle_beta   90.00
_cell.angle_gamma   90.00
#
_symmetry.space_group_name_H-M   'P 1'
#
loop_
_entity.id
_entity.type
_entity.pdbx_description
1 polymer ?
#
loop_
_entity_poly.entity_id
_entity_poly.type
_entity_poly.pdbx_seq_one_letter_code
_entity_poly.pdbx_strand_id
1 'polypeptide(L)'
;MSNILNSAIQSVLQSKAAWCRFITGNDTGTTGSHQTGFYIPKCASTLLFNEPGKKGENKEKTVQIKWQDNFTTESCMKYYGQGTRNEYRITRFGRGFPFLQDDNVGDLLVIAKYTEEDYAGYVLSFDEDIDGFFAYFNLAPDETNQLIDVTGIIKPDEKILQLFNNFIAHFDNFPETRQMSSGARECYNKAYNIVDTVFRTQPDDILLNWVDTEFRLFKYMEEKIYANVISHPFRSIDVFIQTANEVLNRRKSRAGKSLEHHLADIFTHNALIFEEQAVTEDNKKPDFLFPN
;
A
#
# COMPACT_ATOMS: atom_id res chain seq x y z
N MET A 1 1.52 14.33 -0.13
CA MET A 1 1.06 13.30 -1.10
C MET A 1 -0.38 12.99 -0.77
N SER A 2 -1.24 12.85 -1.77
CA SER A 2 -2.63 12.45 -1.54
C SER A 2 -2.71 10.96 -1.18
N ASN A 3 -3.85 10.54 -0.64
CA ASN A 3 -4.11 9.13 -0.37
C ASN A 3 -4.13 8.30 -1.66
N ILE A 4 -4.64 8.89 -2.76
CA ILE A 4 -4.72 8.24 -4.07
C ILE A 4 -3.31 8.00 -4.62
N LEU A 5 -2.40 8.99 -4.54
CA LEU A 5 -1.01 8.83 -4.95
C LEU A 5 -0.31 7.69 -4.20
N ASN A 6 -0.44 7.64 -2.87
CA ASN A 6 0.16 6.56 -2.08
C ASN A 6 -0.39 5.20 -2.48
N SER A 7 -1.71 5.09 -2.67
CA SER A 7 -2.35 3.85 -3.10
C SER A 7 -1.89 3.42 -4.49
N ALA A 8 -1.74 4.36 -5.42
CA ALA A 8 -1.21 4.09 -6.77
C ALA A 8 0.24 3.58 -6.70
N ILE A 9 1.11 4.24 -5.93
CA ILE A 9 2.51 3.81 -5.74
C ILE A 9 2.57 2.40 -5.15
N GLN A 10 1.82 2.13 -4.07
CA GLN A 10 1.81 0.80 -3.44
C GLN A 10 1.31 -0.27 -4.41
N SER A 11 0.28 0.06 -5.18
CA SER A 11 -0.29 -0.84 -6.18
C SER A 11 0.74 -1.22 -7.26
N VAL A 12 1.49 -0.26 -7.76
CA VAL A 12 2.57 -0.49 -8.73
C VAL A 12 3.66 -1.40 -8.13
N LEU A 13 4.11 -1.12 -6.91
CA LEU A 13 5.18 -1.88 -6.24
C LEU A 13 4.79 -3.33 -5.94
N GLN A 14 3.50 -3.59 -5.65
CA GLN A 14 2.98 -4.92 -5.33
C GLN A 14 2.55 -5.71 -6.58
N SER A 15 2.41 -5.04 -7.73
CA SER A 15 1.94 -5.65 -8.96
C SER A 15 3.02 -6.46 -9.68
N LYS A 16 2.60 -7.34 -10.60
CA LYS A 16 3.49 -8.06 -11.52
C LYS A 16 3.98 -7.19 -12.67
N ALA A 17 3.15 -6.22 -13.07
CA ALA A 17 3.44 -5.23 -14.10
C ALA A 17 2.54 -4.02 -13.89
N ALA A 18 3.04 -2.85 -14.18
CA ALA A 18 2.26 -1.62 -14.16
C ALA A 18 2.58 -0.74 -15.37
N TRP A 19 1.65 0.14 -15.65
CA TRP A 19 1.74 1.06 -16.78
C TRP A 19 1.04 2.37 -16.43
N CYS A 20 1.56 3.48 -16.94
CA CYS A 20 0.91 4.77 -16.81
C CYS A 20 0.89 5.54 -18.12
N ARG A 21 -0.10 6.44 -18.26
CA ARG A 21 -0.26 7.31 -19.41
C ARG A 21 -1.22 8.44 -19.10
N PHE A 22 -1.03 9.60 -19.72
CA PHE A 22 -2.02 10.66 -19.71
C PHE A 22 -3.26 10.28 -20.52
N ILE A 23 -4.43 10.55 -19.95
CA ILE A 23 -5.73 10.38 -20.62
C ILE A 23 -5.85 11.41 -21.75
N THR A 24 -6.30 10.99 -22.90
CA THR A 24 -6.43 11.85 -24.08
C THR A 24 -7.90 11.99 -24.52
N GLY A 25 -8.20 13.02 -25.29
CA GLY A 25 -9.54 13.23 -25.87
C GLY A 25 -10.03 12.06 -26.76
N ASN A 26 -9.11 11.24 -27.29
CA ASN A 26 -9.49 10.01 -28.01
C ASN A 26 -9.98 8.90 -27.07
N ASP A 27 -9.52 8.88 -25.82
CA ASP A 27 -9.95 7.90 -24.83
C ASP A 27 -11.35 8.23 -24.31
N THR A 28 -11.63 9.52 -24.09
CA THR A 28 -12.94 10.01 -23.60
C THR A 28 -14.00 10.08 -24.71
N GLY A 29 -13.58 10.11 -25.97
CA GLY A 29 -14.49 10.27 -27.11
C GLY A 29 -14.77 11.73 -27.48
N THR A 30 -14.16 12.71 -26.82
CA THR A 30 -14.31 14.17 -27.08
C THR A 30 -13.98 14.55 -28.51
N THR A 31 -13.08 13.81 -29.16
CA THR A 31 -12.71 14.05 -30.57
C THR A 31 -13.75 13.55 -31.60
N GLY A 32 -14.93 13.11 -31.15
CA GLY A 32 -15.95 12.49 -32.00
C GLY A 32 -15.61 11.04 -32.42
N SER A 33 -14.57 10.47 -31.86
CA SER A 33 -14.22 9.07 -32.01
C SER A 33 -15.29 8.18 -31.35
N HIS A 34 -15.88 7.25 -32.08
CA HIS A 34 -16.82 6.26 -31.52
C HIS A 34 -16.14 5.17 -30.68
N GLN A 35 -14.89 5.39 -30.26
CA GLN A 35 -14.06 4.39 -29.57
C GLN A 35 -13.68 4.88 -28.17
N THR A 36 -14.65 4.88 -27.26
CA THR A 36 -14.37 5.14 -25.83
C THR A 36 -13.57 4.00 -25.21
N GLY A 37 -12.55 4.35 -24.44
CA GLY A 37 -11.70 3.40 -23.71
C GLY A 37 -10.22 3.73 -23.80
N PHE A 38 -9.45 3.23 -22.85
CA PHE A 38 -8.03 3.54 -22.74
C PHE A 38 -7.21 2.77 -23.79
N TYR A 39 -6.49 3.50 -24.63
CA TYR A 39 -5.54 2.94 -25.57
C TYR A 39 -4.28 2.48 -24.84
N ILE A 40 -3.79 1.29 -25.17
CA ILE A 40 -2.55 0.72 -24.64
C ILE A 40 -1.56 0.53 -25.80
N PRO A 41 -0.33 1.04 -25.71
CA PRO A 41 0.65 0.90 -26.77
C PRO A 41 1.16 -0.53 -26.85
N LYS A 42 1.73 -0.89 -28.01
CA LYS A 42 2.25 -2.26 -28.23
C LYS A 42 3.36 -2.64 -27.27
N CYS A 43 4.21 -1.71 -26.86
CA CYS A 43 5.28 -1.95 -25.89
C CYS A 43 4.76 -2.38 -24.52
N ALA A 44 3.52 -1.99 -24.18
CA ALA A 44 2.84 -2.38 -22.94
C ALA A 44 1.82 -3.53 -23.12
N SER A 45 1.83 -4.22 -24.26
CA SER A 45 0.86 -5.30 -24.55
C SER A 45 0.90 -6.46 -23.55
N THR A 46 2.04 -6.71 -22.90
CA THR A 46 2.20 -7.72 -21.85
C THR A 46 1.42 -7.39 -20.58
N LEU A 47 1.03 -6.12 -20.37
CA LEU A 47 0.08 -5.74 -19.34
C LEU A 47 -1.27 -6.47 -19.55
N LEU A 48 -1.72 -6.58 -20.81
CA LEU A 48 -3.01 -7.14 -21.17
C LEU A 48 -2.95 -8.65 -21.41
N PHE A 49 -1.99 -9.09 -22.22
CA PHE A 49 -1.91 -10.47 -22.69
C PHE A 49 -0.47 -11.00 -22.57
N ASN A 50 -0.31 -12.26 -22.15
CA ASN A 50 1.00 -12.92 -22.08
C ASN A 50 1.63 -13.10 -23.46
N GLU A 51 0.82 -13.27 -24.49
CA GLU A 51 1.26 -13.31 -25.87
C GLU A 51 0.72 -12.12 -26.67
N PRO A 52 1.54 -11.43 -27.45
CA PRO A 52 1.09 -10.36 -28.32
C PRO A 52 -0.03 -10.81 -29.27
N GLY A 53 -0.92 -9.88 -29.59
CA GLY A 53 -1.94 -10.11 -30.60
C GLY A 53 -1.36 -10.26 -32.00
N LYS A 54 -1.92 -11.14 -32.82
CA LYS A 54 -1.49 -11.38 -34.20
C LYS A 54 -2.35 -10.57 -35.18
N LYS A 55 -1.72 -9.91 -36.14
CA LYS A 55 -2.45 -9.18 -37.20
C LYS A 55 -3.35 -10.14 -37.98
N GLY A 56 -4.59 -9.75 -38.22
CA GLY A 56 -5.65 -10.55 -38.83
C GLY A 56 -6.63 -11.14 -37.83
N GLU A 57 -6.32 -11.17 -36.52
CA GLU A 57 -7.15 -11.76 -35.47
C GLU A 57 -7.49 -10.70 -34.40
N ASN A 58 -8.67 -10.79 -33.81
CA ASN A 58 -9.01 -10.06 -32.59
C ASN A 58 -8.79 -10.98 -31.38
N LYS A 59 -8.38 -10.39 -30.27
CA LYS A 59 -8.21 -11.10 -28.99
C LYS A 59 -8.89 -10.29 -27.89
N GLU A 60 -9.62 -10.95 -26.99
CA GLU A 60 -10.23 -10.26 -25.86
C GLU A 60 -10.23 -11.15 -24.61
N LYS A 61 -10.23 -10.52 -23.46
CA LYS A 61 -10.48 -11.15 -22.16
C LYS A 61 -11.22 -10.20 -21.24
N THR A 62 -12.06 -10.76 -20.38
CA THR A 62 -12.72 -10.02 -19.30
C THR A 62 -11.82 -10.01 -18.06
N VAL A 63 -11.76 -8.88 -17.37
CA VAL A 63 -10.92 -8.67 -16.17
C VAL A 63 -11.68 -7.85 -15.14
N GLN A 64 -11.29 -7.97 -13.87
CA GLN A 64 -11.75 -7.12 -12.79
C GLN A 64 -10.72 -6.01 -12.56
N ILE A 65 -11.17 -4.75 -12.60
CA ILE A 65 -10.33 -3.60 -12.28
C ILE A 65 -10.92 -2.92 -11.05
N LYS A 66 -10.18 -2.99 -9.93
CA LYS A 66 -10.49 -2.24 -8.72
C LYS A 66 -9.96 -0.81 -8.87
N TRP A 67 -10.85 0.16 -8.85
CA TRP A 67 -10.52 1.58 -8.93
C TRP A 67 -10.35 2.23 -7.56
N GLN A 68 -9.76 3.41 -7.53
CA GLN A 68 -9.84 4.31 -6.38
C GLN A 68 -11.32 4.47 -5.95
N ASP A 69 -11.58 4.92 -4.70
CA ASP A 69 -12.93 5.04 -4.13
C ASP A 69 -13.69 3.70 -3.98
N ASN A 70 -12.95 2.58 -3.97
CA ASN A 70 -13.44 1.24 -3.66
C ASN A 70 -14.54 0.68 -4.56
N PHE A 71 -14.61 1.06 -5.82
CA PHE A 71 -15.48 0.38 -6.78
C PHE A 71 -14.70 -0.50 -7.76
N THR A 72 -15.37 -1.49 -8.35
CA THR A 72 -14.77 -2.44 -9.29
C THR A 72 -15.57 -2.44 -10.59
N THR A 73 -14.86 -2.55 -11.71
CA THR A 73 -15.48 -2.73 -13.02
C THR A 73 -15.11 -4.09 -13.60
N GLU A 74 -16.09 -4.75 -14.21
CA GLU A 74 -15.85 -5.85 -15.13
C GLU A 74 -15.53 -5.27 -16.50
N SER A 75 -14.24 -5.16 -16.80
CA SER A 75 -13.73 -4.51 -18.00
C SER A 75 -13.26 -5.53 -19.02
N CYS A 76 -13.13 -5.09 -20.27
CA CYS A 76 -12.66 -5.93 -21.36
C CYS A 76 -11.33 -5.41 -21.91
N MET A 77 -10.29 -6.24 -21.84
CA MET A 77 -9.04 -6.01 -22.53
C MET A 77 -9.12 -6.57 -23.94
N LYS A 78 -8.85 -5.72 -24.92
CA LYS A 78 -9.00 -6.04 -26.34
C LYS A 78 -7.75 -5.77 -27.15
N TYR A 79 -7.47 -6.67 -28.07
CA TYR A 79 -6.62 -6.43 -29.22
C TYR A 79 -7.46 -6.45 -30.47
N TYR A 80 -7.39 -5.36 -31.24
CA TYR A 80 -8.02 -5.22 -32.55
C TYR A 80 -6.96 -5.46 -33.62
N GLY A 81 -6.95 -6.64 -34.24
CA GLY A 81 -5.98 -7.03 -35.27
C GLY A 81 -6.58 -7.14 -36.67
N GLN A 82 -7.92 -7.09 -36.80
CA GLN A 82 -8.59 -7.23 -38.08
C GLN A 82 -8.63 -5.91 -38.87
N GLY A 83 -8.71 -6.00 -40.18
CA GLY A 83 -8.75 -4.84 -41.10
C GLY A 83 -7.45 -4.02 -41.01
N THR A 84 -7.60 -2.71 -40.94
CA THR A 84 -6.50 -1.75 -40.80
C THR A 84 -6.00 -1.57 -39.36
N ARG A 85 -6.75 -2.05 -38.36
CA ARG A 85 -6.45 -1.87 -36.95
C ARG A 85 -5.30 -2.76 -36.50
N ASN A 86 -4.53 -2.26 -35.55
CA ASN A 86 -3.47 -3.01 -34.86
C ASN A 86 -3.20 -2.32 -33.53
N GLU A 87 -4.16 -2.42 -32.61
CA GLU A 87 -4.15 -1.66 -31.36
C GLU A 87 -4.75 -2.44 -30.18
N TYR A 88 -4.31 -2.10 -28.97
CA TYR A 88 -4.82 -2.64 -27.72
C TYR A 88 -5.65 -1.58 -27.01
N ARG A 89 -6.74 -2.02 -26.34
CA ARG A 89 -7.60 -1.14 -25.54
C ARG A 89 -8.14 -1.83 -24.30
N ILE A 90 -8.40 -1.03 -23.27
CA ILE A 90 -9.24 -1.41 -22.13
C ILE A 90 -10.60 -0.71 -22.33
N THR A 91 -11.67 -1.47 -22.30
CA THR A 91 -13.05 -1.01 -22.59
C THR A 91 -14.04 -1.62 -21.62
N ARG A 92 -15.33 -1.27 -21.69
CA ARG A 92 -16.41 -1.81 -20.84
C ARG A 92 -16.23 -1.50 -19.35
N PHE A 93 -16.25 -0.23 -18.99
CA PHE A 93 -16.15 0.19 -17.61
C PHE A 93 -17.51 0.29 -16.88
N GLY A 94 -18.61 0.00 -17.58
CA GLY A 94 -19.96 0.17 -17.07
C GLY A 94 -20.51 1.58 -17.28
N ARG A 95 -21.81 1.75 -16.97
CA ARG A 95 -22.50 3.03 -17.13
C ARG A 95 -22.09 4.00 -16.02
N GLY A 96 -21.74 5.23 -16.40
CA GLY A 96 -21.38 6.27 -15.42
C GLY A 96 -19.97 6.14 -14.86
N PHE A 97 -19.07 5.47 -15.56
CA PHE A 97 -17.66 5.40 -15.17
C PHE A 97 -17.05 6.81 -15.09
N PRO A 98 -16.50 7.22 -13.94
CA PRO A 98 -16.16 8.63 -13.70
C PRO A 98 -14.88 9.10 -14.40
N PHE A 99 -13.99 8.21 -14.85
CA PHE A 99 -12.65 8.55 -15.34
C PHE A 99 -12.51 8.54 -16.87
N LEU A 100 -13.62 8.64 -17.60
CA LEU A 100 -13.65 8.80 -19.06
C LEU A 100 -14.52 9.99 -19.48
N GLN A 101 -14.46 11.05 -18.68
CA GLN A 101 -15.15 12.31 -18.96
C GLN A 101 -14.16 13.30 -19.58
N ASP A 102 -14.68 14.36 -20.21
CA ASP A 102 -13.85 15.40 -20.83
C ASP A 102 -12.91 16.07 -19.84
N ASP A 103 -13.36 16.22 -18.59
CA ASP A 103 -12.57 16.80 -17.49
C ASP A 103 -11.37 15.95 -17.07
N ASN A 104 -11.32 14.67 -17.48
CA ASN A 104 -10.17 13.79 -17.18
C ASN A 104 -9.08 13.86 -18.25
N VAL A 105 -9.25 14.64 -19.32
CA VAL A 105 -8.20 14.82 -20.32
C VAL A 105 -7.01 15.56 -19.69
N GLY A 106 -5.85 14.90 -19.67
CA GLY A 106 -4.65 15.40 -19.01
C GLY A 106 -4.36 14.76 -17.66
N ASP A 107 -5.31 14.03 -17.07
CA ASP A 107 -5.08 13.23 -15.86
C ASP A 107 -4.14 12.05 -16.15
N LEU A 108 -3.36 11.62 -15.16
CA LEU A 108 -2.49 10.46 -15.28
C LEU A 108 -3.23 9.18 -14.88
N LEU A 109 -3.48 8.31 -15.84
CA LEU A 109 -3.98 6.95 -15.61
C LEU A 109 -2.83 6.02 -15.24
N VAL A 110 -3.00 5.25 -14.16
CA VAL A 110 -2.09 4.19 -13.72
C VAL A 110 -2.86 2.88 -13.67
N ILE A 111 -2.35 1.83 -14.32
CA ILE A 111 -2.93 0.48 -14.29
C ILE A 111 -1.88 -0.49 -13.77
N ALA A 112 -2.23 -1.24 -12.72
CA ALA A 112 -1.39 -2.27 -12.10
C ALA A 112 -2.02 -3.65 -12.24
N LYS A 113 -1.24 -4.64 -12.71
CA LYS A 113 -1.65 -6.03 -12.94
C LYS A 113 -1.19 -6.91 -11.79
N TYR A 114 -2.11 -7.52 -11.06
CA TYR A 114 -1.80 -8.49 -10.00
C TYR A 114 -1.82 -9.94 -10.49
N THR A 115 -2.87 -10.28 -11.22
CA THR A 115 -3.04 -11.61 -11.84
C THR A 115 -3.45 -11.44 -13.31
N GLU A 116 -3.78 -12.53 -13.98
CA GLU A 116 -4.31 -12.43 -15.35
C GLU A 116 -5.71 -11.80 -15.41
N GLU A 117 -6.43 -11.81 -14.30
CA GLU A 117 -7.82 -11.35 -14.21
C GLU A 117 -7.99 -10.13 -13.30
N ASP A 118 -7.06 -9.89 -12.35
CA ASP A 118 -7.18 -8.85 -11.34
C ASP A 118 -6.21 -7.70 -11.58
N TYR A 119 -6.76 -6.50 -11.60
CA TYR A 119 -6.05 -5.25 -11.84
C TYR A 119 -6.49 -4.18 -10.85
N ALA A 120 -5.65 -3.18 -10.66
CA ALA A 120 -6.06 -1.92 -10.03
C ALA A 120 -5.86 -0.76 -11.00
N GLY A 121 -6.74 0.25 -10.89
CA GLY A 121 -6.71 1.46 -11.69
C GLY A 121 -6.77 2.71 -10.82
N TYR A 122 -5.93 3.69 -11.14
CA TYR A 122 -5.89 4.98 -10.48
C TYR A 122 -5.82 6.11 -11.51
N VAL A 123 -6.49 7.21 -11.21
CA VAL A 123 -6.43 8.44 -12.01
C VAL A 123 -5.98 9.57 -11.09
N LEU A 124 -4.81 10.12 -11.36
CA LEU A 124 -4.22 11.24 -10.63
C LEU A 124 -4.56 12.51 -11.40
N SER A 125 -5.35 13.40 -10.78
CA SER A 125 -5.86 14.62 -11.39
C SER A 125 -5.18 15.89 -10.89
N PHE A 126 -4.34 15.80 -9.86
CA PHE A 126 -3.60 16.95 -9.33
C PHE A 126 -2.14 16.89 -9.79
N ASP A 127 -1.63 17.99 -10.30
CA ASP A 127 -0.24 18.12 -10.77
C ASP A 127 0.77 17.67 -9.69
N GLU A 128 0.54 18.02 -8.42
CA GLU A 128 1.39 17.63 -7.29
C GLU A 128 1.45 16.10 -7.10
N ASP A 129 0.36 15.39 -7.37
CA ASP A 129 0.31 13.92 -7.27
C ASP A 129 0.97 13.27 -8.49
N ILE A 130 0.79 13.85 -9.67
CA ILE A 130 1.46 13.40 -10.90
C ILE A 130 2.97 13.55 -10.76
N ASP A 131 3.44 14.73 -10.33
CA ASP A 131 4.85 15.00 -10.09
C ASP A 131 5.43 14.09 -9.00
N GLY A 132 4.66 13.85 -7.93
CA GLY A 132 5.03 12.93 -6.86
C GLY A 132 5.16 11.48 -7.35
N PHE A 133 4.28 11.03 -8.23
CA PHE A 133 4.33 9.71 -8.86
C PHE A 133 5.57 9.56 -9.77
N PHE A 134 5.82 10.55 -10.61
CA PHE A 134 6.99 10.58 -11.49
C PHE A 134 8.30 10.59 -10.71
N ALA A 135 8.39 11.45 -9.69
CA ALA A 135 9.56 11.50 -8.82
C ALA A 135 9.83 10.17 -8.10
N TYR A 136 8.76 9.48 -7.66
CA TYR A 136 8.90 8.20 -6.96
C TYR A 136 9.48 7.10 -7.85
N PHE A 137 9.01 7.00 -9.09
CA PHE A 137 9.43 5.98 -10.06
C PHE A 137 10.58 6.46 -10.96
N ASN A 138 11.10 7.67 -10.74
CA ASN A 138 12.13 8.30 -11.59
C ASN A 138 11.73 8.32 -13.07
N LEU A 139 10.45 8.68 -13.33
CA LEU A 139 9.92 8.79 -14.68
C LEU A 139 9.95 10.24 -15.16
N ALA A 140 10.30 10.46 -16.41
CA ALA A 140 10.05 11.73 -17.07
C ALA A 140 8.64 11.74 -17.71
N PRO A 141 8.00 12.91 -17.92
CA PRO A 141 6.66 12.99 -18.52
C PRO A 141 6.58 12.38 -19.92
N ASP A 142 7.66 12.37 -20.69
CA ASP A 142 7.76 11.75 -22.01
C ASP A 142 8.04 10.25 -21.96
N GLU A 143 8.37 9.71 -20.78
CA GLU A 143 8.54 8.28 -20.53
C GLU A 143 7.24 7.59 -20.11
N THR A 144 6.13 8.30 -20.09
CA THR A 144 4.81 7.69 -19.94
C THR A 144 4.45 6.84 -21.15
N ASN A 145 3.36 6.09 -21.07
CA ASN A 145 2.90 5.22 -22.16
C ASN A 145 3.78 3.95 -22.38
N GLN A 146 4.56 3.57 -21.38
CA GLN A 146 5.34 2.32 -21.33
C GLN A 146 5.15 1.63 -19.98
N LEU A 147 5.64 0.39 -19.86
CA LEU A 147 5.63 -0.31 -18.56
C LEU A 147 6.56 0.41 -17.58
N ILE A 148 6.10 0.51 -16.34
CA ILE A 148 6.88 1.13 -15.26
C ILE A 148 7.97 0.14 -14.84
N ASP A 149 9.21 0.56 -14.90
CA ASP A 149 10.33 -0.23 -14.40
C ASP A 149 10.48 0.02 -12.89
N VAL A 150 10.26 -1.03 -12.11
CA VAL A 150 10.45 -1.02 -10.65
C VAL A 150 11.80 -1.63 -10.22
N THR A 151 12.67 -1.92 -11.18
CA THR A 151 13.99 -2.51 -10.91
C THR A 151 14.85 -1.53 -10.10
N GLY A 152 15.37 -1.99 -8.98
CA GLY A 152 16.16 -1.14 -8.07
C GLY A 152 15.35 -0.31 -7.07
N ILE A 153 14.04 -0.31 -7.17
CA ILE A 153 13.17 0.30 -6.14
C ILE A 153 12.98 -0.70 -5.00
N ILE A 154 13.41 -0.31 -3.81
CA ILE A 154 13.23 -1.15 -2.61
C ILE A 154 11.75 -1.18 -2.26
N LYS A 155 11.15 -2.37 -2.30
CA LYS A 155 9.74 -2.55 -1.92
C LYS A 155 9.51 -2.21 -0.44
N PRO A 156 8.34 -1.67 -0.07
CA PRO A 156 8.05 -1.32 1.32
C PRO A 156 8.29 -2.47 2.31
N ASP A 157 7.96 -3.72 1.93
CA ASP A 157 8.19 -4.88 2.77
C ASP A 157 9.68 -5.22 2.97
N GLU A 158 10.53 -4.94 2.00
CA GLU A 158 11.97 -5.06 2.14
C GLU A 158 12.55 -3.89 2.94
N LYS A 159 12.04 -2.68 2.68
CA LYS A 159 12.42 -1.46 3.42
C LYS A 159 12.09 -1.57 4.90
N ILE A 160 10.92 -2.13 5.24
CA ILE A 160 10.51 -2.29 6.65
C ILE A 160 11.47 -3.24 7.42
N LEU A 161 11.96 -4.30 6.79
CA LEU A 161 12.95 -5.19 7.40
C LEU A 161 14.29 -4.49 7.65
N GLN A 162 14.74 -3.63 6.74
CA GLN A 162 15.93 -2.80 6.94
C GLN A 162 15.72 -1.84 8.13
N LEU A 163 14.56 -1.20 8.21
CA LEU A 163 14.20 -0.31 9.32
C LEU A 163 14.10 -1.05 10.65
N PHE A 164 13.58 -2.28 10.67
CA PHE A 164 13.59 -3.15 11.85
C PHE A 164 15.02 -3.45 12.31
N ASN A 165 15.91 -3.82 11.38
CA ASN A 165 17.31 -4.05 11.71
C ASN A 165 17.95 -2.80 12.32
N ASN A 166 17.72 -1.63 11.74
CA ASN A 166 18.26 -0.37 12.26
C ASN A 166 17.71 -0.05 13.64
N PHE A 167 16.40 -0.24 13.87
CA PHE A 167 15.80 -0.01 15.19
C PHE A 167 16.38 -0.95 16.25
N ILE A 168 16.44 -2.25 15.96
CA ILE A 168 16.92 -3.26 16.91
C ILE A 168 18.40 -3.08 17.24
N ALA A 169 19.20 -2.54 16.34
CA ALA A 169 20.64 -2.30 16.58
C ALA A 169 20.92 -1.34 17.75
N HIS A 170 19.93 -0.58 18.21
CA HIS A 170 20.06 0.34 19.34
C HIS A 170 19.77 -0.32 20.70
N PHE A 171 19.39 -1.61 20.74
CA PHE A 171 18.94 -2.28 21.95
C PHE A 171 19.61 -3.65 22.12
N ASP A 172 20.22 -3.87 23.29
CA ASP A 172 20.73 -5.19 23.68
C ASP A 172 19.61 -6.12 24.18
N ASN A 173 18.51 -5.54 24.66
CA ASN A 173 17.34 -6.22 25.17
C ASN A 173 16.05 -5.56 24.64
N PHE A 174 14.89 -6.12 24.98
CA PHE A 174 13.62 -5.51 24.60
C PHE A 174 13.48 -4.10 25.19
N PRO A 175 13.15 -3.10 24.37
CA PRO A 175 12.86 -1.75 24.87
C PRO A 175 11.54 -1.73 25.65
N GLU A 176 11.27 -0.63 26.31
CA GLU A 176 9.96 -0.37 26.92
C GLU A 176 8.84 -0.39 25.87
N THR A 177 7.61 -0.69 26.29
CA THR A 177 6.47 -0.84 25.36
C THR A 177 6.25 0.44 24.55
N ARG A 178 6.34 1.61 25.16
CA ARG A 178 6.18 2.91 24.46
C ARG A 178 7.23 3.10 23.37
N GLN A 179 8.49 2.74 23.63
CA GLN A 179 9.57 2.82 22.64
C GLN A 179 9.36 1.84 21.48
N MET A 180 8.89 0.63 21.78
CA MET A 180 8.57 -0.35 20.74
C MET A 180 7.42 0.12 19.86
N SER A 181 6.33 0.62 20.44
CA SER A 181 5.18 1.14 19.71
C SER A 181 5.58 2.33 18.83
N SER A 182 6.37 3.27 19.36
CA SER A 182 6.89 4.42 18.60
C SER A 182 7.79 3.95 17.45
N GLY A 183 8.72 3.02 17.71
CA GLY A 183 9.61 2.47 16.69
C GLY A 183 8.86 1.74 15.58
N ALA A 184 7.81 1.00 15.92
CA ALA A 184 6.97 0.31 14.95
C ALA A 184 6.23 1.31 14.03
N ARG A 185 5.61 2.36 14.61
CA ARG A 185 4.98 3.44 13.84
C ARG A 185 5.97 4.11 12.90
N GLU A 186 7.15 4.46 13.41
CA GLU A 186 8.18 5.11 12.61
C GLU A 186 8.66 4.22 11.46
N CYS A 187 8.89 2.93 11.70
CA CYS A 187 9.24 1.96 10.66
C CYS A 187 8.14 1.85 9.59
N TYR A 188 6.88 1.71 10.01
CA TYR A 188 5.74 1.65 9.09
C TYR A 188 5.63 2.93 8.27
N ASN A 189 5.56 4.08 8.93
CA ASN A 189 5.35 5.37 8.25
C ASN A 189 6.47 5.67 7.25
N LYS A 190 7.74 5.35 7.58
CA LYS A 190 8.87 5.52 6.66
C LYS A 190 8.86 4.51 5.51
N ALA A 191 8.48 3.25 5.77
CA ALA A 191 8.44 2.24 4.73
C ALA A 191 7.38 2.55 3.67
N TYR A 192 6.19 2.96 4.12
CA TYR A 192 5.02 3.19 3.28
C TYR A 192 4.78 4.67 2.94
N ASN A 193 5.71 5.58 3.31
CA ASN A 193 5.64 7.02 3.06
C ASN A 193 4.30 7.63 3.53
N ILE A 194 3.85 7.25 4.72
CA ILE A 194 2.58 7.74 5.29
C ILE A 194 2.66 9.24 5.55
N VAL A 195 1.63 9.96 5.14
CA VAL A 195 1.49 11.41 5.30
C VAL A 195 0.40 11.74 6.32
N ASP A 196 0.49 12.92 6.94
CA ASP A 196 -0.37 13.33 8.07
C ASP A 196 -1.87 13.28 7.76
N THR A 197 -2.26 13.51 6.50
CA THR A 197 -3.67 13.46 6.11
C THR A 197 -4.30 12.08 6.30
N VAL A 198 -3.52 11.00 6.18
CA VAL A 198 -4.00 9.62 6.31
C VAL A 198 -4.48 9.33 7.75
N PHE A 199 -3.86 9.96 8.76
CA PHE A 199 -4.27 9.80 10.16
C PHE A 199 -5.69 10.31 10.44
N ARG A 200 -6.21 11.21 9.60
CA ARG A 200 -7.57 11.78 9.71
C ARG A 200 -8.57 11.06 8.81
N THR A 201 -8.13 10.63 7.65
CA THR A 201 -9.02 10.03 6.62
C THR A 201 -9.18 8.53 6.77
N GLN A 202 -8.18 7.84 7.33
CA GLN A 202 -8.15 6.38 7.49
C GLN A 202 -7.53 5.96 8.83
N PRO A 203 -8.01 6.48 9.97
CA PRO A 203 -7.40 6.21 11.28
C PRO A 203 -7.40 4.73 11.66
N ASP A 204 -8.48 4.00 11.32
CA ASP A 204 -8.62 2.58 11.65
C ASP A 204 -7.63 1.70 10.88
N ASP A 205 -7.45 1.96 9.60
CA ASP A 205 -6.48 1.23 8.76
C ASP A 205 -5.05 1.46 9.26
N ILE A 206 -4.72 2.70 9.59
CA ILE A 206 -3.40 3.04 10.16
C ILE A 206 -3.19 2.36 11.51
N LEU A 207 -4.18 2.37 12.38
CA LEU A 207 -4.13 1.73 13.68
C LEU A 207 -3.83 0.23 13.55
N LEU A 208 -4.58 -0.47 12.68
CA LEU A 208 -4.40 -1.90 12.43
C LEU A 208 -3.01 -2.20 11.85
N ASN A 209 -2.54 -1.41 10.92
CA ASN A 209 -1.21 -1.56 10.33
C ASN A 209 -0.09 -1.30 11.34
N TRP A 210 -0.24 -0.34 12.24
CA TRP A 210 0.73 -0.10 13.31
C TRP A 210 0.78 -1.25 14.32
N VAL A 211 -0.39 -1.77 14.72
CA VAL A 211 -0.47 -2.93 15.63
C VAL A 211 0.19 -4.16 15.00
N ASP A 212 -0.11 -4.45 13.74
CA ASP A 212 0.53 -5.56 13.00
C ASP A 212 2.04 -5.34 12.88
N THR A 213 2.47 -4.14 12.54
CA THR A 213 3.89 -3.79 12.40
C THR A 213 4.62 -3.93 13.74
N GLU A 214 4.01 -3.50 14.86
CA GLU A 214 4.60 -3.71 16.19
C GLU A 214 4.72 -5.19 16.52
N PHE A 215 3.72 -5.99 16.20
CA PHE A 215 3.80 -7.44 16.40
C PHE A 215 4.93 -8.07 15.57
N ARG A 216 5.07 -7.70 14.30
CA ARG A 216 6.15 -8.14 13.42
C ARG A 216 7.53 -7.71 13.95
N LEU A 217 7.70 -6.45 14.34
CA LEU A 217 8.93 -5.92 14.92
C LEU A 217 9.30 -6.66 16.21
N PHE A 218 8.32 -6.89 17.09
CA PHE A 218 8.49 -7.64 18.32
C PHE A 218 8.95 -9.09 18.05
N LYS A 219 8.29 -9.78 17.11
CA LYS A 219 8.67 -11.15 16.72
C LYS A 219 10.09 -11.19 16.14
N TYR A 220 10.42 -10.23 15.28
CA TYR A 220 11.75 -10.13 14.68
C TYR A 220 12.84 -9.89 15.73
N MET A 221 12.56 -9.07 16.74
CA MET A 221 13.46 -8.86 17.87
C MET A 221 13.55 -10.09 18.78
N GLU A 222 12.41 -10.75 19.06
CA GLU A 222 12.34 -11.98 19.83
C GLU A 222 13.23 -13.06 19.23
N GLU A 223 13.17 -13.27 17.92
CA GLU A 223 14.02 -14.22 17.22
C GLU A 223 15.51 -13.89 17.39
N LYS A 224 15.90 -12.62 17.27
CA LYS A 224 17.31 -12.21 17.46
C LYS A 224 17.80 -12.41 18.89
N ILE A 225 17.02 -12.03 19.89
CA ILE A 225 17.41 -12.12 21.29
C ILE A 225 17.53 -13.58 21.75
N TYR A 226 16.58 -14.41 21.36
CA TYR A 226 16.54 -15.81 21.81
C TYR A 226 17.24 -16.79 20.85
N ALA A 227 17.72 -16.37 19.68
CA ALA A 227 18.37 -17.25 18.70
C ALA A 227 19.49 -18.12 19.33
N ASN A 228 20.37 -17.48 20.08
CA ASN A 228 21.49 -18.18 20.75
C ASN A 228 21.02 -19.10 21.87
N VAL A 229 19.97 -18.73 22.58
CA VAL A 229 19.44 -19.51 23.70
C VAL A 229 18.77 -20.80 23.21
N ILE A 230 17.94 -20.68 22.13
CA ILE A 230 17.20 -21.83 21.61
C ILE A 230 18.01 -22.73 20.68
N SER A 231 19.12 -22.24 20.12
CA SER A 231 20.02 -23.04 19.27
C SER A 231 20.96 -23.96 20.03
N HIS A 232 21.04 -23.81 21.34
CA HIS A 232 21.86 -24.66 22.19
C HIS A 232 21.02 -25.53 23.13
N PRO A 233 21.50 -26.72 23.50
CA PRO A 233 20.80 -27.56 24.48
C PRO A 233 20.62 -26.85 25.82
N PHE A 234 19.43 -26.90 26.39
CA PHE A 234 19.18 -26.40 27.74
C PHE A 234 19.87 -27.27 28.77
N ARG A 235 20.47 -26.65 29.81
CA ARG A 235 21.19 -27.37 30.88
C ARG A 235 20.27 -28.27 31.71
N SER A 236 18.99 -27.93 31.83
CA SER A 236 17.97 -28.70 32.52
C SER A 236 16.56 -28.37 32.00
N ILE A 237 15.60 -29.21 32.34
CA ILE A 237 14.17 -28.98 32.06
C ILE A 237 13.70 -27.69 32.76
N ASP A 238 14.15 -27.40 33.95
CA ASP A 238 13.77 -26.21 34.70
C ASP A 238 14.20 -24.93 33.98
N VAL A 239 15.43 -24.88 33.43
CA VAL A 239 15.92 -23.75 32.62
C VAL A 239 15.09 -23.57 31.36
N PHE A 240 14.72 -24.66 30.68
CA PHE A 240 13.84 -24.61 29.50
C PHE A 240 12.47 -24.03 29.87
N ILE A 241 11.83 -24.53 30.93
CA ILE A 241 10.53 -24.06 31.41
C ILE A 241 10.59 -22.59 31.81
N GLN A 242 11.61 -22.17 32.50
CA GLN A 242 11.81 -20.77 32.88
C GLN A 242 11.91 -19.88 31.64
N THR A 243 12.76 -20.22 30.68
CA THR A 243 12.93 -19.47 29.44
C THR A 243 11.60 -19.40 28.64
N ALA A 244 10.88 -20.52 28.53
CA ALA A 244 9.58 -20.54 27.86
C ALA A 244 8.55 -19.64 28.54
N ASN A 245 8.51 -19.64 29.88
CA ASN A 245 7.62 -18.78 30.64
C ASN A 245 7.97 -17.29 30.50
N GLU A 246 9.26 -16.94 30.46
CA GLU A 246 9.72 -15.56 30.20
C GLU A 246 9.23 -15.06 28.86
N VAL A 247 9.40 -15.85 27.79
CA VAL A 247 8.88 -15.54 26.44
C VAL A 247 7.37 -15.35 26.45
N LEU A 248 6.62 -16.29 27.03
CA LEU A 248 5.16 -16.24 27.08
C LEU A 248 4.63 -15.04 27.90
N ASN A 249 5.23 -14.74 29.04
CA ASN A 249 4.83 -13.61 29.87
C ASN A 249 5.11 -12.29 29.17
N ARG A 250 6.24 -12.18 28.46
CA ARG A 250 6.57 -11.00 27.67
C ARG A 250 5.56 -10.75 26.55
N ARG A 251 5.16 -11.80 25.81
CA ARG A 251 4.11 -11.70 24.79
C ARG A 251 2.78 -11.22 25.37
N LYS A 252 2.36 -11.77 26.51
CA LYS A 252 1.11 -11.40 27.18
C LYS A 252 1.12 -9.94 27.68
N SER A 253 2.21 -9.49 28.30
CA SER A 253 2.28 -8.15 28.90
C SER A 253 2.24 -7.02 27.87
N ARG A 254 2.57 -7.30 26.61
CA ARG A 254 2.63 -6.27 25.56
C ARG A 254 1.30 -6.02 24.86
N ALA A 255 0.47 -7.04 24.70
CA ALA A 255 -0.73 -6.95 23.87
C ALA A 255 -1.71 -5.84 24.28
N GLY A 256 -1.85 -5.60 25.60
CA GLY A 256 -2.74 -4.54 26.11
C GLY A 256 -2.21 -3.13 25.88
N LYS A 257 -0.94 -2.89 26.17
CA LYS A 257 -0.34 -1.53 26.12
C LYS A 257 -0.01 -1.06 24.72
N SER A 258 0.21 -1.97 23.78
CA SER A 258 0.45 -1.63 22.37
C SER A 258 -0.70 -0.83 21.78
N LEU A 259 -1.94 -1.31 21.94
CA LEU A 259 -3.13 -0.65 21.43
C LEU A 259 -3.32 0.75 22.04
N GLU A 260 -3.12 0.90 23.37
CA GLU A 260 -3.20 2.20 24.05
C GLU A 260 -2.25 3.22 23.42
N HIS A 261 -0.98 2.85 23.21
CA HIS A 261 0.01 3.76 22.65
C HIS A 261 -0.26 4.16 21.20
N HIS A 262 -0.83 3.27 20.40
CA HIS A 262 -1.22 3.61 19.02
C HIS A 262 -2.46 4.50 18.99
N LEU A 263 -3.46 4.23 19.85
CA LEU A 263 -4.64 5.09 19.97
C LEU A 263 -4.28 6.50 20.44
N ALA A 264 -3.40 6.64 21.45
CA ALA A 264 -2.94 7.94 21.91
C ALA A 264 -2.32 8.77 20.77
N ASP A 265 -1.55 8.12 19.90
CA ASP A 265 -0.93 8.78 18.74
C ASP A 265 -1.99 9.21 17.70
N ILE A 266 -2.95 8.36 17.38
CA ILE A 266 -4.09 8.71 16.51
C ILE A 266 -4.89 9.89 17.07
N PHE A 267 -5.20 9.88 18.35
CA PHE A 267 -5.94 10.98 19.01
C PHE A 267 -5.16 12.29 18.95
N THR A 268 -3.84 12.23 19.14
CA THR A 268 -2.95 13.41 19.02
C THR A 268 -2.95 13.99 17.60
N HIS A 269 -2.85 13.15 16.56
CA HIS A 269 -2.89 13.60 15.16
C HIS A 269 -4.25 14.18 14.75
N ASN A 270 -5.32 13.75 15.43
CA ASN A 270 -6.66 14.30 15.25
C ASN A 270 -6.97 15.49 16.17
N ALA A 271 -5.99 15.99 16.90
CA ALA A 271 -6.10 17.12 17.82
C ALA A 271 -7.18 16.92 18.91
N LEU A 272 -7.41 15.67 19.34
CA LEU A 272 -8.29 15.35 20.46
C LEU A 272 -7.57 15.65 21.78
N ILE A 273 -8.30 16.25 22.73
CA ILE A 273 -7.81 16.49 24.08
C ILE A 273 -8.16 15.27 24.92
N PHE A 274 -7.16 14.66 25.56
CA PHE A 274 -7.35 13.48 26.43
C PHE A 274 -6.22 13.40 27.47
N GLU A 275 -6.47 12.63 28.53
CA GLU A 275 -5.46 12.26 29.53
C GLU A 275 -5.29 10.73 29.53
N GLU A 276 -4.06 10.25 29.48
CA GLU A 276 -3.73 8.82 29.58
C GLU A 276 -3.70 8.40 31.04
N GLN A 277 -4.32 7.24 31.39
CA GLN A 277 -4.24 6.60 32.71
C GLN A 277 -4.65 7.55 33.85
N ALA A 278 -5.55 8.49 33.62
CA ALA A 278 -6.04 9.41 34.63
C ALA A 278 -6.73 8.66 35.78
N VAL A 279 -6.55 9.14 37.01
CA VAL A 279 -7.26 8.58 38.18
C VAL A 279 -8.58 9.31 38.35
N THR A 280 -9.67 8.60 38.18
CA THR A 280 -11.03 9.13 38.39
C THR A 280 -11.51 8.91 39.81
N GLU A 281 -12.73 9.41 40.10
CA GLU A 281 -13.47 9.08 41.32
C GLU A 281 -13.48 7.55 41.48
N ASP A 282 -13.48 7.04 42.69
CA ASP A 282 -13.36 5.61 42.99
C ASP A 282 -12.01 4.92 42.66
N ASN A 283 -10.95 5.66 42.46
CA ASN A 283 -9.62 5.12 42.17
C ASN A 283 -9.55 4.27 40.88
N LYS A 284 -10.47 4.48 39.94
CA LYS A 284 -10.43 3.81 38.64
C LYS A 284 -9.42 4.49 37.72
N LYS A 285 -8.77 3.70 36.89
CA LYS A 285 -7.79 4.17 35.91
C LYS A 285 -8.25 3.74 34.50
N PRO A 286 -9.08 4.54 33.83
CA PRO A 286 -9.37 4.30 32.43
C PRO A 286 -8.12 4.55 31.56
N ASP A 287 -8.02 3.86 30.44
CA ASP A 287 -6.90 4.04 29.51
C ASP A 287 -6.88 5.47 28.97
N PHE A 288 -8.04 6.04 28.68
CA PHE A 288 -8.20 7.43 28.23
C PHE A 288 -9.36 8.11 28.92
N LEU A 289 -9.16 9.38 29.27
CA LEU A 289 -10.20 10.27 29.76
C LEU A 289 -10.30 11.48 28.83
N PHE A 290 -11.48 11.69 28.27
CA PHE A 290 -11.77 12.85 27.42
C PHE A 290 -12.51 13.90 28.26
N PRO A 291 -12.21 15.22 28.08
CA PRO A 291 -12.97 16.27 28.74
C PRO A 291 -14.42 16.27 28.25
N ASN A 292 -15.35 16.60 29.15
CA ASN A 292 -16.77 16.76 28.83
C ASN A 292 -17.01 18.00 27.99
#